data_c67ad5c7124f130c167cf774f23e2cec
#
_entry.id   c67ad5c7124f130c167cf774f23e2cec
#
_cell.length_a   1.000
_cell.length_b   1.000
_cell.length_c   1.000
_cell.angle_alpha   90.00
_cell.angle_beta   90.00
_cell.angle_gamma   90.00
#
_symmetry.space_group_name_H-M   'P 1'
#
loop_
_entity.id
_entity.type
_entity.pdbx_description
1 polymer ?
#
loop_
_entity_poly.entity_id
_entity_poly.type
_entity_poly.pdbx_seq_one_letter_code
_entity_poly.pdbx_strand_id
1 'polypeptide(L)'
;SAAQPRRRILTTSLFWSVAGMAWDVIVWGGGTGGVAAAVQASRSGAQTLLLTPGPWLGGMLSAAGVSAPDGHELSCWQTGLWGQFIRTLAATVPEGLDQNWVSCFGFRPQQAEHLLQSWVQAEPLLQWWSGCCLLGLDRRGDRIQALDLECNGERHRLDSRIWVDGSDLGDLIALADAPFRWGWESKDTWNEPSAPSADALATDAFFRQQPVQSPTWVVMGQLTAAAPESSALSAPAAPFDKALEAVGLERTLTYGRLPGGLVMLNWPLGGNDWHHGLGRSIAPLASEREALDREMQQHSLQFLDQLSRCSGGWLSRGDAFPSARAHLALMPYWREGRRMRGQSVVTERDLLPVTTQARRSHLSSSSIAVGTYANDHHYPGEDWPLAPKSCRWGGRWTGTPFCIPFGALLSADVSNLLAAEKCFSVSHMANGATRLQPLILNIGQAAGLAAALAVRMKLQPSELPVDSLQQQLIDDPQAPAAVMPVWDWPCWHPHWREAQHRSLRHPEILMQDGSLEAAQGADLSLPDAAETPAERHGEQLQGQFRRDADGLRYWLESGSIRRQLITLEPAVERVLSAAADGTPMDLVAVHNPWGPWWRVSQVLR
;
A
#
# COMPACT_ATOMS: atom_id res chain seq x y z
N SER A 1 15.82 41.80 38.48
CA SER A 1 15.46 40.48 39.01
C SER A 1 14.11 40.53 39.71
N ALA A 2 13.03 40.18 39.07
CA ALA A 2 11.78 39.85 39.72
C ALA A 2 11.03 38.87 38.77
N ALA A 3 10.92 37.64 39.24
CA ALA A 3 10.16 36.60 38.57
C ALA A 3 8.66 36.89 38.68
N GLN A 4 7.97 36.96 37.55
CA GLN A 4 6.52 36.99 37.51
C GLN A 4 5.95 35.57 37.64
N PRO A 5 4.89 35.36 38.39
CA PRO A 5 4.27 34.05 38.55
C PRO A 5 3.43 33.69 37.33
N ARG A 6 3.68 32.52 36.76
CA ARG A 6 2.82 31.91 35.70
C ARG A 6 1.42 31.69 36.29
N ARG A 7 0.44 32.42 35.75
CA ARG A 7 -0.98 32.15 35.99
C ARG A 7 -1.33 30.78 35.39
N ARG A 8 -1.61 29.82 36.26
CA ARG A 8 -2.36 28.60 35.87
C ARG A 8 -3.79 29.05 35.55
N ILE A 9 -4.16 28.99 34.30
CA ILE A 9 -5.56 29.03 33.89
C ILE A 9 -6.13 27.64 34.18
N LEU A 10 -6.83 27.53 35.32
CA LEU A 10 -7.69 26.38 35.60
C LEU A 10 -8.94 26.53 34.74
N THR A 11 -8.91 25.99 33.50
CA THR A 11 -10.13 25.71 32.77
C THR A 11 -10.71 24.41 33.32
N THR A 12 -11.74 24.51 34.14
CA THR A 12 -12.62 23.38 34.48
C THR A 12 -13.34 22.94 33.21
N SER A 13 -12.72 22.06 32.43
CA SER A 13 -13.39 21.36 31.33
C SER A 13 -14.17 20.18 31.95
N LEU A 14 -15.47 20.19 31.75
CA LEU A 14 -16.35 19.07 32.02
C LEU A 14 -15.94 17.92 31.06
N PHE A 15 -15.19 16.96 31.61
CA PHE A 15 -14.91 15.70 30.92
C PHE A 15 -16.09 14.76 31.19
N TRP A 16 -16.80 14.39 30.12
CA TRP A 16 -17.74 13.27 30.19
C TRP A 16 -16.96 12.01 29.82
N SER A 17 -16.64 11.23 30.83
CA SER A 17 -16.19 9.86 30.63
C SER A 17 -17.41 9.06 30.20
N VAL A 18 -17.32 8.32 29.10
CA VAL A 18 -18.22 7.19 28.85
C VAL A 18 -17.83 6.13 29.89
N ALA A 19 -18.32 6.29 31.09
CA ALA A 19 -18.05 5.40 32.19
C ALA A 19 -18.67 4.03 31.85
N GLY A 20 -17.83 3.03 31.60
CA GLY A 20 -18.24 1.65 31.52
C GLY A 20 -17.68 0.77 30.40
N MET A 21 -17.09 1.29 29.36
CA MET A 21 -16.45 0.46 28.33
C MET A 21 -14.92 0.61 28.40
N ALA A 22 -14.26 -0.43 28.90
CA ALA A 22 -12.81 -0.53 28.81
C ALA A 22 -12.43 -1.02 27.42
N TRP A 23 -11.66 -0.24 26.69
CA TRP A 23 -11.14 -0.63 25.38
C TRP A 23 -9.91 -1.53 25.54
N ASP A 24 -9.90 -2.64 24.82
CA ASP A 24 -8.71 -3.47 24.70
C ASP A 24 -7.70 -2.85 23.73
N VAL A 25 -8.20 -2.36 22.60
CA VAL A 25 -7.39 -1.76 21.54
C VAL A 25 -8.03 -0.47 21.05
N ILE A 26 -7.26 0.60 21.01
CA ILE A 26 -7.63 1.83 20.30
C ILE A 26 -6.70 2.02 19.12
N VAL A 27 -7.28 2.21 17.93
CA VAL A 27 -6.58 2.52 16.68
C VAL A 27 -6.85 3.98 16.32
N TRP A 28 -5.82 4.78 16.19
CA TRP A 28 -5.89 6.12 15.64
C TRP A 28 -5.53 6.11 14.16
N GLY A 29 -6.41 6.66 13.32
CA GLY A 29 -6.21 6.79 11.89
C GLY A 29 -6.97 5.74 11.08
N GLY A 30 -7.77 6.23 10.16
CA GLY A 30 -8.55 5.42 9.21
C GLY A 30 -7.79 5.13 7.91
N GLY A 31 -6.47 5.13 7.95
CA GLY A 31 -5.62 4.73 6.83
C GLY A 31 -5.82 3.25 6.46
N THR A 32 -5.21 2.84 5.39
CA THR A 32 -5.27 1.45 4.88
C THR A 32 -4.92 0.44 5.98
N GLY A 33 -3.82 0.66 6.69
CA GLY A 33 -3.37 -0.21 7.79
C GLY A 33 -4.18 -0.03 9.07
N GLY A 34 -4.63 1.19 9.35
CA GLY A 34 -5.45 1.45 10.55
C GLY A 34 -6.78 0.73 10.53
N VAL A 35 -7.48 0.77 9.41
CA VAL A 35 -8.73 0.01 9.22
C VAL A 35 -8.47 -1.50 9.31
N ALA A 36 -7.42 -1.98 8.65
CA ALA A 36 -7.03 -3.39 8.70
C ALA A 36 -6.75 -3.84 10.14
N ALA A 37 -6.03 -3.04 10.92
CA ALA A 37 -5.73 -3.35 12.32
C ALA A 37 -6.99 -3.38 13.18
N ALA A 38 -7.89 -2.42 13.02
CA ALA A 38 -9.13 -2.36 13.79
C ALA A 38 -10.04 -3.58 13.49
N VAL A 39 -10.22 -3.91 12.23
CA VAL A 39 -11.01 -5.06 11.79
C VAL A 39 -10.41 -6.36 12.32
N GLN A 40 -9.11 -6.55 12.16
CA GLN A 40 -8.46 -7.78 12.63
C GLN A 40 -8.46 -7.91 14.15
N ALA A 41 -8.21 -6.83 14.89
CA ALA A 41 -8.25 -6.87 16.35
C ALA A 41 -9.63 -7.30 16.86
N SER A 42 -10.69 -6.74 16.29
CA SER A 42 -12.07 -7.12 16.61
C SER A 42 -12.37 -8.57 16.24
N ARG A 43 -12.02 -9.03 15.04
CA ARG A 43 -12.17 -10.44 14.61
C ARG A 43 -11.44 -11.41 15.54
N SER A 44 -10.38 -10.96 16.16
CA SER A 44 -9.57 -11.75 17.10
C SER A 44 -10.03 -11.63 18.56
N GLY A 45 -11.20 -11.00 18.80
CA GLY A 45 -11.87 -10.97 20.09
C GLY A 45 -11.56 -9.76 20.98
N ALA A 46 -10.86 -8.74 20.49
CA ALA A 46 -10.60 -7.52 21.25
C ALA A 46 -11.73 -6.49 21.11
N GLN A 47 -12.13 -5.89 22.23
CA GLN A 47 -13.01 -4.72 22.23
C GLN A 47 -12.24 -3.53 21.64
N THR A 48 -12.59 -3.12 20.45
CA THR A 48 -11.78 -2.22 19.63
C THR A 48 -12.52 -0.92 19.32
N LEU A 49 -11.79 0.20 19.39
CA LEU A 49 -12.26 1.52 18.94
C LEU A 49 -11.35 2.03 17.82
N LEU A 50 -11.95 2.35 16.68
CA LEU A 50 -11.29 3.04 15.57
C LEU A 50 -11.67 4.53 15.60
N LEU A 51 -10.67 5.40 15.68
CA LEU A 51 -10.81 6.86 15.70
C LEU A 51 -10.26 7.44 14.41
N THR A 52 -11.05 8.23 13.70
CA THR A 52 -10.62 8.84 12.44
C THR A 52 -10.92 10.34 12.37
N PRO A 53 -10.03 11.14 11.77
CA PRO A 53 -10.31 12.57 11.56
C PRO A 53 -11.34 12.80 10.45
N GLY A 54 -11.37 11.96 9.44
CA GLY A 54 -12.25 12.08 8.28
C GLY A 54 -13.39 11.05 8.25
N PRO A 55 -14.36 11.25 7.34
CA PRO A 55 -15.57 10.42 7.25
C PRO A 55 -15.39 9.13 6.43
N TRP A 56 -14.27 8.98 5.72
CA TRP A 56 -13.99 7.84 4.87
C TRP A 56 -12.90 6.94 5.45
N LEU A 57 -13.05 5.63 5.24
CA LEU A 57 -12.12 4.60 5.67
C LEU A 57 -11.25 4.13 4.50
N GLY A 58 -9.99 3.83 4.79
CA GLY A 58 -9.07 3.21 3.84
C GLY A 58 -7.91 4.10 3.38
N GLY A 59 -7.92 5.39 3.68
CA GLY A 59 -6.82 6.30 3.37
C GLY A 59 -6.42 6.25 1.89
N MET A 60 -5.25 5.69 1.58
CA MET A 60 -4.75 5.54 0.20
C MET A 60 -5.73 4.85 -0.74
N LEU A 61 -6.46 3.85 -0.27
CA LEU A 61 -7.41 3.08 -1.08
C LEU A 61 -8.66 3.87 -1.46
N SER A 62 -9.01 4.90 -0.70
CA SER A 62 -10.30 5.60 -0.80
C SER A 62 -10.15 7.11 -0.72
N ALA A 63 -10.03 7.67 0.49
CA ALA A 63 -10.04 9.12 0.75
C ALA A 63 -8.93 9.89 0.03
N ALA A 64 -7.75 9.32 -0.13
CA ALA A 64 -6.65 9.92 -0.88
C ALA A 64 -6.72 9.63 -2.39
N GLY A 65 -7.65 8.80 -2.86
CA GLY A 65 -7.95 8.59 -4.27
C GLY A 65 -6.94 7.76 -5.06
N VAL A 66 -6.01 7.06 -4.41
CA VAL A 66 -5.05 6.17 -5.10
C VAL A 66 -5.66 4.77 -5.21
N SER A 67 -6.67 4.66 -6.03
CA SER A 67 -7.50 3.46 -6.19
C SER A 67 -7.09 2.58 -7.37
N ALA A 68 -5.82 2.61 -7.73
CA ALA A 68 -5.14 1.70 -8.65
C ALA A 68 -3.84 1.22 -7.99
N PRO A 69 -3.92 0.33 -6.97
CA PRO A 69 -2.76 -0.11 -6.21
C PRO A 69 -1.80 -0.95 -7.03
N ASP A 70 -0.51 -0.78 -6.73
CA ASP A 70 0.60 -1.53 -7.31
C ASP A 70 1.14 -2.56 -6.30
N GLY A 71 1.86 -3.55 -6.83
CA GLY A 71 2.43 -4.61 -6.03
C GLY A 71 1.41 -5.70 -5.69
N HIS A 72 1.88 -6.85 -5.24
CA HIS A 72 1.05 -8.00 -4.87
C HIS A 72 0.03 -8.41 -5.95
N GLU A 73 0.37 -8.21 -7.22
CA GLU A 73 -0.53 -8.52 -8.34
C GLU A 73 -0.69 -10.02 -8.54
N LEU A 74 0.38 -10.79 -8.31
CA LEU A 74 0.38 -12.23 -8.52
C LEU A 74 -0.55 -12.92 -7.54
N SER A 75 -1.27 -13.94 -8.00
CA SER A 75 -2.25 -14.65 -7.19
C SER A 75 -1.66 -15.25 -5.90
N CYS A 76 -0.37 -15.66 -5.95
CA CYS A 76 0.35 -16.13 -4.76
C CYS A 76 0.54 -15.05 -3.68
N TRP A 77 0.46 -13.77 -4.02
CA TRP A 77 0.56 -12.64 -3.09
C TRP A 77 -0.77 -12.02 -2.71
N GLN A 78 -1.86 -12.47 -3.30
CA GLN A 78 -3.22 -12.02 -2.95
C GLN A 78 -3.72 -12.72 -1.69
N THR A 79 -2.99 -12.55 -0.60
CA THR A 79 -3.23 -13.17 0.70
C THR A 79 -3.58 -12.11 1.75
N GLY A 80 -4.05 -12.56 2.91
CA GLY A 80 -4.41 -11.67 4.00
C GLY A 80 -5.61 -10.78 3.68
N LEU A 81 -5.70 -9.65 4.37
CA LEU A 81 -6.75 -8.67 4.12
C LEU A 81 -6.67 -8.05 2.72
N TRP A 82 -5.48 -7.92 2.15
CA TRP A 82 -5.34 -7.55 0.74
C TRP A 82 -6.05 -8.55 -0.18
N GLY A 83 -5.80 -9.83 0.00
CA GLY A 83 -6.43 -10.88 -0.80
C GLY A 83 -7.95 -10.88 -0.64
N GLN A 84 -8.46 -10.75 0.58
CA GLN A 84 -9.90 -10.64 0.84
C GLN A 84 -10.49 -9.40 0.16
N PHE A 85 -9.81 -8.25 0.28
CA PHE A 85 -10.24 -6.98 -0.31
C PHE A 85 -10.36 -7.07 -1.83
N ILE A 86 -9.31 -7.52 -2.50
CA ILE A 86 -9.28 -7.50 -3.96
C ILE A 86 -10.22 -8.54 -4.58
N ARG A 87 -10.36 -9.72 -3.98
CA ARG A 87 -11.31 -10.74 -4.45
C ARG A 87 -12.76 -10.27 -4.29
N THR A 88 -13.09 -9.59 -3.19
CA THR A 88 -14.43 -9.04 -2.99
C THR A 88 -14.74 -7.94 -4.01
N LEU A 89 -13.80 -7.04 -4.28
CA LEU A 89 -13.99 -6.01 -5.30
C LEU A 89 -14.11 -6.61 -6.71
N ALA A 90 -13.28 -7.59 -7.06
CA ALA A 90 -13.34 -8.24 -8.36
C ALA A 90 -14.72 -8.88 -8.63
N ALA A 91 -15.33 -9.46 -7.61
CA ALA A 91 -16.68 -10.04 -7.70
C ALA A 91 -17.78 -8.98 -7.90
N THR A 92 -17.54 -7.72 -7.52
CA THR A 92 -18.55 -6.64 -7.59
C THR A 92 -18.38 -5.69 -8.78
N VAL A 93 -17.26 -5.78 -9.50
CA VAL A 93 -16.97 -4.92 -10.66
C VAL A 93 -17.11 -5.72 -11.96
N PRO A 94 -18.27 -5.63 -12.67
CA PRO A 94 -18.54 -6.45 -13.86
C PRO A 94 -17.55 -6.21 -15.00
N GLU A 95 -17.06 -4.98 -15.14
CA GLU A 95 -16.06 -4.60 -16.15
C GLU A 95 -14.66 -5.12 -15.81
N GLY A 96 -14.45 -5.61 -14.58
CA GLY A 96 -13.19 -6.02 -14.02
C GLY A 96 -12.28 -4.86 -13.61
N LEU A 97 -11.22 -5.19 -12.91
CA LEU A 97 -10.31 -4.22 -12.29
C LEU A 97 -9.19 -3.77 -13.23
N ASP A 98 -8.91 -4.53 -14.30
CA ASP A 98 -7.81 -4.31 -15.23
C ASP A 98 -8.18 -3.25 -16.30
N GLN A 99 -8.32 -2.01 -15.89
CA GLN A 99 -8.82 -0.89 -16.69
C GLN A 99 -7.73 0.14 -17.08
N ASN A 100 -6.56 0.09 -16.46
CA ASN A 100 -5.45 1.03 -16.66
C ASN A 100 -4.18 0.30 -17.08
N TRP A 101 -3.11 1.05 -17.34
CA TRP A 101 -1.84 0.42 -17.70
C TRP A 101 -0.79 0.45 -16.58
N VAL A 102 -1.08 1.05 -15.45
CA VAL A 102 -0.15 1.10 -14.30
C VAL A 102 -0.35 -0.05 -13.34
N SER A 103 -1.59 -0.49 -13.14
CA SER A 103 -1.95 -1.51 -12.16
C SER A 103 -2.90 -2.55 -12.77
N CYS A 104 -2.83 -3.79 -12.29
CA CYS A 104 -3.82 -4.82 -12.61
C CYS A 104 -5.13 -4.65 -11.82
N PHE A 105 -5.21 -3.66 -10.96
CA PHE A 105 -6.36 -3.39 -10.10
C PHE A 105 -6.73 -1.91 -10.15
N GLY A 106 -7.92 -1.63 -10.62
CA GLY A 106 -8.45 -0.27 -10.62
C GLY A 106 -9.91 -0.30 -10.21
N PHE A 107 -10.27 0.49 -9.22
CA PHE A 107 -11.63 0.59 -8.71
C PHE A 107 -11.95 2.03 -8.37
N ARG A 108 -13.23 2.36 -8.26
CA ARG A 108 -13.63 3.70 -7.83
C ARG A 108 -13.36 3.87 -6.32
N PRO A 109 -12.88 5.02 -5.85
CA PRO A 109 -12.60 5.24 -4.43
C PRO A 109 -13.77 4.91 -3.50
N GLN A 110 -14.99 5.19 -3.94
CA GLN A 110 -16.21 4.89 -3.19
C GLN A 110 -16.42 3.39 -2.98
N GLN A 111 -16.02 2.55 -3.95
CA GLN A 111 -16.16 1.10 -3.84
C GLN A 111 -15.27 0.56 -2.72
N ALA A 112 -14.04 1.07 -2.62
CA ALA A 112 -13.13 0.72 -1.52
C ALA A 112 -13.68 1.18 -0.17
N GLU A 113 -14.14 2.41 -0.09
CA GLU A 113 -14.72 2.97 1.14
C GLU A 113 -15.94 2.16 1.61
N HIS A 114 -16.88 1.88 0.71
CA HIS A 114 -18.07 1.07 1.04
C HIS A 114 -17.70 -0.34 1.52
N LEU A 115 -16.73 -0.98 0.88
CA LEU A 115 -16.28 -2.31 1.29
C LEU A 115 -15.66 -2.27 2.70
N LEU A 116 -14.75 -1.33 2.95
CA LEU A 116 -14.11 -1.22 4.25
C LEU A 116 -15.09 -0.81 5.35
N GLN A 117 -16.04 0.07 5.05
CA GLN A 117 -17.11 0.40 5.97
C GLN A 117 -17.97 -0.82 6.30
N SER A 118 -18.29 -1.65 5.30
CA SER A 118 -19.03 -2.89 5.52
C SER A 118 -18.29 -3.87 6.44
N TRP A 119 -16.96 -3.96 6.32
CA TRP A 119 -16.15 -4.76 7.24
C TRP A 119 -16.22 -4.25 8.67
N VAL A 120 -16.09 -2.94 8.85
CA VAL A 120 -16.19 -2.32 10.18
C VAL A 120 -17.58 -2.54 10.80
N GLN A 121 -18.63 -2.37 10.02
CA GLN A 121 -20.01 -2.55 10.48
C GLN A 121 -20.36 -4.01 10.81
N ALA A 122 -19.70 -4.96 10.17
CA ALA A 122 -19.93 -6.40 10.42
C ALA A 122 -19.30 -6.89 11.73
N GLU A 123 -18.40 -6.12 12.33
CA GLU A 123 -17.65 -6.56 13.51
C GLU A 123 -18.31 -6.09 14.81
N PRO A 124 -18.88 -7.00 15.62
CA PRO A 124 -19.67 -6.63 16.79
C PRO A 124 -18.85 -6.01 17.93
N LEU A 125 -17.54 -6.25 17.96
CA LEU A 125 -16.61 -5.71 18.97
C LEU A 125 -15.91 -4.45 18.51
N LEU A 126 -16.23 -3.93 17.32
CA LEU A 126 -15.61 -2.73 16.76
C LEU A 126 -16.59 -1.56 16.77
N GLN A 127 -16.15 -0.45 17.35
CA GLN A 127 -16.80 0.85 17.19
C GLN A 127 -15.91 1.77 16.36
N TRP A 128 -16.54 2.62 15.57
CA TRP A 128 -15.88 3.64 14.76
C TRP A 128 -16.44 5.02 15.06
N TRP A 129 -15.54 5.94 15.43
CA TRP A 129 -15.84 7.36 15.60
C TRP A 129 -15.10 8.16 14.55
N SER A 130 -15.81 8.94 13.75
CA SER A 130 -15.26 9.86 12.75
C SER A 130 -15.35 11.32 13.22
N GLY A 131 -14.61 12.22 12.56
CA GLY A 131 -14.59 13.63 12.93
C GLY A 131 -13.83 13.91 14.22
N CYS A 132 -12.83 13.09 14.52
CA CYS A 132 -12.04 13.19 15.73
C CYS A 132 -10.76 14.00 15.53
N CYS A 133 -10.36 14.73 16.54
CA CYS A 133 -9.12 15.52 16.60
C CYS A 133 -8.35 15.19 17.87
N LEU A 134 -7.06 14.89 17.76
CA LEU A 134 -6.19 14.63 18.91
C LEU A 134 -5.90 15.95 19.65
N LEU A 135 -6.03 15.92 20.96
CA LEU A 135 -5.77 17.08 21.84
C LEU A 135 -4.53 16.86 22.73
N GLY A 136 -4.31 15.65 23.21
CA GLY A 136 -3.22 15.34 24.11
C GLY A 136 -3.14 13.86 24.44
N LEU A 137 -2.06 13.47 25.11
CA LEU A 137 -1.82 12.09 25.50
C LEU A 137 -1.09 12.08 26.84
N ASP A 138 -1.52 11.19 27.74
CA ASP A 138 -0.83 10.92 29.00
C ASP A 138 0.02 9.65 28.83
N ARG A 139 1.33 9.80 28.97
CA ARG A 139 2.30 8.70 28.97
C ARG A 139 3.03 8.68 30.30
N ARG A 140 3.15 7.50 30.91
CA ARG A 140 3.95 7.28 32.12
C ARG A 140 4.99 6.20 31.85
N GLY A 141 6.24 6.59 31.95
CA GLY A 141 7.36 5.71 31.60
C GLY A 141 7.28 5.24 30.15
N ASP A 142 7.19 3.94 29.95
CA ASP A 142 7.10 3.31 28.66
C ASP A 142 5.67 3.02 28.19
N ARG A 143 4.62 3.53 28.89
CA ARG A 143 3.22 3.19 28.58
C ARG A 143 2.35 4.42 28.36
N ILE A 144 1.54 4.37 27.33
CA ILE A 144 0.41 5.29 27.14
C ILE A 144 -0.69 4.90 28.11
N GLN A 145 -1.18 5.88 28.86
CA GLN A 145 -2.24 5.71 29.87
C GLN A 145 -3.60 6.16 29.30
N ALA A 146 -3.63 7.32 28.66
CA ALA A 146 -4.86 7.90 28.16
C ALA A 146 -4.61 8.81 26.95
N LEU A 147 -5.66 8.98 26.17
CA LEU A 147 -5.72 9.87 25.00
C LEU A 147 -6.84 10.89 25.22
N ASP A 148 -6.52 12.16 25.09
CA ASP A 148 -7.47 13.27 25.07
C ASP A 148 -7.77 13.67 23.63
N LEU A 149 -9.03 13.69 23.25
CA LEU A 149 -9.49 14.00 21.91
C LEU A 149 -10.81 14.74 21.90
N GLU A 150 -11.13 15.35 20.79
CA GLU A 150 -12.45 15.91 20.51
C GLU A 150 -13.06 15.17 19.31
N CYS A 151 -14.29 14.71 19.45
CA CYS A 151 -15.07 14.11 18.38
C CYS A 151 -16.39 14.84 18.24
N ASN A 152 -16.66 15.42 17.08
CA ASN A 152 -17.91 16.13 16.78
C ASN A 152 -18.27 17.22 17.82
N GLY A 153 -17.26 17.92 18.34
CA GLY A 153 -17.43 18.99 19.33
C GLY A 153 -17.48 18.51 20.80
N GLU A 154 -17.44 17.22 21.04
CA GLU A 154 -17.40 16.64 22.38
C GLU A 154 -15.99 16.19 22.75
N ARG A 155 -15.56 16.48 23.96
CA ARG A 155 -14.25 16.08 24.48
C ARG A 155 -14.34 14.76 25.22
N HIS A 156 -13.38 13.88 24.91
CA HIS A 156 -13.26 12.55 25.50
C HIS A 156 -11.86 12.33 26.04
N ARG A 157 -11.78 11.61 27.15
CA ARG A 157 -10.55 11.02 27.64
C ARG A 157 -10.73 9.51 27.64
N LEU A 158 -9.92 8.83 26.85
CA LEU A 158 -10.02 7.40 26.63
C LEU A 158 -8.78 6.69 27.17
N ASP A 159 -8.97 5.51 27.70
CA ASP A 159 -7.92 4.58 28.09
C ASP A 159 -8.01 3.29 27.26
N SER A 160 -6.88 2.62 27.11
CA SER A 160 -6.78 1.36 26.38
C SER A 160 -5.57 0.56 26.86
N ARG A 161 -5.65 -0.74 26.67
CA ARG A 161 -4.49 -1.61 26.97
C ARG A 161 -3.41 -1.50 25.90
N ILE A 162 -3.81 -1.51 24.63
CA ILE A 162 -2.92 -1.42 23.47
C ILE A 162 -3.37 -0.28 22.57
N TRP A 163 -2.40 0.44 22.05
CA TRP A 163 -2.57 1.56 21.13
C TRP A 163 -1.95 1.24 19.77
N VAL A 164 -2.63 1.60 18.71
CA VAL A 164 -2.16 1.36 17.33
C VAL A 164 -2.20 2.68 16.56
N ASP A 165 -1.07 3.08 15.99
CA ASP A 165 -1.01 4.20 15.06
C ASP A 165 -1.28 3.69 13.64
N GLY A 166 -2.46 4.02 13.12
CA GLY A 166 -2.90 3.73 11.75
C GLY A 166 -2.97 4.98 10.87
N SER A 167 -2.28 6.06 11.26
CA SER A 167 -2.22 7.30 10.49
C SER A 167 -1.05 7.31 9.51
N ASP A 168 -1.22 8.04 8.39
CA ASP A 168 -0.19 8.15 7.33
C ASP A 168 1.08 8.86 7.81
N LEU A 169 0.96 9.80 8.73
CA LEU A 169 2.06 10.65 9.17
C LEU A 169 2.61 10.28 10.57
N GLY A 170 2.12 9.22 11.21
CA GLY A 170 2.58 8.81 12.54
C GLY A 170 2.16 9.80 13.63
N ASP A 171 0.89 10.18 13.66
CA ASP A 171 0.37 11.21 14.57
C ASP A 171 0.41 10.77 16.03
N LEU A 172 0.03 9.52 16.30
CA LEU A 172 0.02 8.99 17.66
C LEU A 172 1.44 8.74 18.18
N ILE A 173 2.34 8.31 17.29
CA ILE A 173 3.78 8.17 17.59
C ILE A 173 4.35 9.49 18.07
N ALA A 174 4.07 10.58 17.35
CA ALA A 174 4.53 11.91 17.72
C ALA A 174 3.90 12.41 19.02
N LEU A 175 2.59 12.21 19.20
CA LEU A 175 1.86 12.67 20.38
C LEU A 175 2.31 11.92 21.65
N ALA A 176 2.68 10.64 21.51
CA ALA A 176 3.22 9.82 22.58
C ALA A 176 4.71 10.12 22.89
N ASP A 177 5.32 11.06 22.18
CA ASP A 177 6.77 11.33 22.26
C ASP A 177 7.60 10.04 22.08
N ALA A 178 7.11 9.15 21.20
CA ALA A 178 7.84 7.96 20.79
C ALA A 178 8.88 8.32 19.74
N PRO A 179 10.09 7.77 19.82
CA PRO A 179 11.14 8.07 18.85
C PRO A 179 10.75 7.69 17.43
N PHE A 180 11.05 8.55 16.49
CA PHE A 180 10.83 8.33 15.06
C PHE A 180 11.98 8.87 14.22
N ARG A 181 12.02 8.44 12.96
CA ARG A 181 12.91 8.97 11.91
C ARG A 181 12.08 9.85 10.98
N TRP A 182 12.74 10.90 10.51
CA TRP A 182 12.23 11.79 9.48
C TRP A 182 13.37 12.19 8.56
N GLY A 183 13.16 12.04 7.26
CA GLY A 183 14.19 12.35 6.28
C GLY A 183 15.12 11.17 5.97
N TRP A 184 16.23 11.50 5.34
CA TRP A 184 17.21 10.55 4.82
C TRP A 184 18.12 10.01 5.91
N GLU A 185 18.49 8.74 5.80
CA GLU A 185 19.62 8.16 6.53
C GLU A 185 20.83 8.03 5.59
N SER A 186 22.04 8.14 6.17
CA SER A 186 23.26 7.93 5.41
C SER A 186 23.51 6.46 5.12
N LYS A 187 24.29 6.21 4.07
CA LYS A 187 24.73 4.85 3.71
C LYS A 187 25.37 4.11 4.88
N ASP A 188 26.10 4.82 5.74
CA ASP A 188 26.82 4.23 6.87
C ASP A 188 25.89 3.72 7.97
N THR A 189 24.63 4.16 8.01
CA THR A 189 23.68 3.78 9.05
C THR A 189 23.34 2.29 9.00
N TRP A 190 23.04 1.75 7.80
CA TRP A 190 22.70 0.34 7.59
C TRP A 190 23.37 -0.27 6.37
N ASN A 191 24.36 0.40 5.80
CA ASN A 191 25.05 -0.03 4.59
C ASN A 191 24.07 -0.26 3.41
N GLU A 192 23.11 0.63 3.26
CA GLU A 192 22.14 0.61 2.16
C GLU A 192 22.81 1.10 0.87
N PRO A 193 22.77 0.30 -0.21
CA PRO A 193 23.53 0.64 -1.43
C PRO A 193 23.04 1.92 -2.12
N SER A 194 21.76 2.27 -2.02
CA SER A 194 21.17 3.45 -2.66
C SER A 194 21.13 4.69 -1.76
N ALA A 195 21.47 4.56 -0.49
CA ALA A 195 21.48 5.70 0.43
C ALA A 195 22.64 6.67 0.11
N PRO A 196 22.45 7.97 0.35
CA PRO A 196 23.52 8.96 0.16
C PRO A 196 24.62 8.79 1.19
N SER A 197 25.81 9.31 0.88
CA SER A 197 26.90 9.40 1.86
C SER A 197 26.56 10.41 2.97
N ALA A 198 27.18 10.26 4.14
CA ALA A 198 27.03 11.23 5.23
C ALA A 198 27.47 12.65 4.81
N ASP A 199 28.52 12.74 3.99
CA ASP A 199 29.00 14.02 3.46
C ASP A 199 27.96 14.68 2.53
N ALA A 200 27.37 13.92 1.61
CA ALA A 200 26.30 14.42 0.74
C ALA A 200 25.10 14.93 1.54
N LEU A 201 24.67 14.19 2.56
CA LEU A 201 23.58 14.62 3.44
C LEU A 201 23.88 15.95 4.18
N ALA A 202 25.14 16.16 4.56
CA ALA A 202 25.56 17.35 5.27
C ALA A 202 25.67 18.58 4.35
N THR A 203 26.08 18.40 3.10
CA THR A 203 26.48 19.47 2.19
C THR A 203 25.46 19.80 1.12
N ASP A 204 24.70 18.83 0.61
CA ASP A 204 23.73 19.05 -0.46
C ASP A 204 22.40 19.55 0.08
N ALA A 205 21.97 20.69 -0.42
CA ALA A 205 20.70 21.32 -0.06
C ALA A 205 19.46 20.47 -0.46
N PHE A 206 19.62 19.60 -1.47
CA PHE A 206 18.54 18.72 -1.94
C PHE A 206 17.90 17.94 -0.79
N PHE A 207 18.69 17.32 0.07
CA PHE A 207 18.17 16.49 1.17
C PHE A 207 17.39 17.26 2.24
N ARG A 208 17.69 18.55 2.39
CA ARG A 208 16.94 19.44 3.29
C ARG A 208 15.66 19.96 2.65
N GLN A 209 15.68 20.20 1.35
CA GLN A 209 14.51 20.67 0.57
C GLN A 209 13.54 19.53 0.28
N GLN A 210 14.05 18.33 0.10
CA GLN A 210 13.32 17.10 -0.19
C GLN A 210 13.57 16.04 0.90
N PRO A 211 13.12 16.29 2.15
CA PRO A 211 13.41 15.38 3.27
C PRO A 211 12.66 14.05 3.17
N VAL A 212 11.52 14.05 2.49
CA VAL A 212 10.66 12.89 2.26
C VAL A 212 10.24 12.82 0.81
N GLN A 213 9.69 11.68 0.39
CA GLN A 213 9.12 11.55 -0.94
C GLN A 213 7.97 12.54 -1.16
N SER A 214 7.87 13.03 -2.38
CA SER A 214 6.84 14.01 -2.77
C SER A 214 5.44 13.42 -2.64
N PRO A 215 4.52 14.10 -1.95
CA PRO A 215 3.12 13.73 -1.89
C PRO A 215 2.37 14.18 -3.14
N THR A 216 1.15 13.65 -3.32
CA THR A 216 0.23 14.10 -4.35
C THR A 216 -1.16 14.35 -3.73
N TRP A 217 -1.79 15.46 -4.05
CA TRP A 217 -3.23 15.57 -3.84
C TRP A 217 -3.94 15.06 -5.08
N VAL A 218 -4.51 13.88 -5.03
CA VAL A 218 -5.14 13.25 -6.19
C VAL A 218 -6.37 14.04 -6.62
N VAL A 219 -6.50 14.21 -7.93
CA VAL A 219 -7.68 14.79 -8.55
C VAL A 219 -8.22 13.83 -9.60
N MET A 220 -9.54 13.74 -9.73
CA MET A 220 -10.20 12.83 -10.64
C MET A 220 -10.65 13.53 -11.92
N GLY A 221 -10.36 12.90 -13.03
CA GLY A 221 -10.92 13.24 -14.33
C GLY A 221 -11.98 12.24 -14.78
N GLN A 222 -12.70 12.59 -15.81
CA GLN A 222 -13.67 11.73 -16.49
C GLN A 222 -13.40 11.77 -17.98
N LEU A 223 -13.14 10.62 -18.59
CA LEU A 223 -13.00 10.49 -20.03
C LEU A 223 -14.36 10.41 -20.70
N THR A 224 -14.54 11.13 -21.81
CA THR A 224 -15.65 10.93 -22.73
C THR A 224 -15.42 9.69 -23.59
N ALA A 225 -16.47 9.20 -24.26
CA ALA A 225 -16.42 7.94 -25.01
C ALA A 225 -15.45 7.94 -26.22
N ALA A 226 -15.16 9.11 -26.80
CA ALA A 226 -14.31 9.23 -27.98
C ALA A 226 -13.05 10.05 -27.67
N ALA A 227 -11.88 9.46 -27.93
CA ALA A 227 -10.64 10.21 -27.95
C ALA A 227 -10.65 11.26 -29.07
N PRO A 228 -10.10 12.47 -28.86
CA PRO A 228 -10.04 13.49 -29.91
C PRO A 228 -9.05 13.09 -31.01
N GLU A 229 -9.24 13.65 -32.20
CA GLU A 229 -8.26 13.55 -33.26
C GLU A 229 -6.95 14.23 -32.83
N SER A 230 -5.82 13.56 -33.06
CA SER A 230 -4.50 13.99 -32.55
C SER A 230 -4.00 15.35 -33.08
N SER A 231 -4.61 15.89 -34.13
CA SER A 231 -4.21 17.15 -34.76
C SER A 231 -4.69 18.42 -34.03
N ALA A 232 -5.52 18.30 -32.99
CA ALA A 232 -6.14 19.45 -32.30
C ALA A 232 -5.52 19.76 -30.92
N LEU A 233 -4.43 19.08 -30.54
CA LEU A 233 -3.97 19.08 -29.15
C LEU A 233 -2.82 20.08 -28.91
N SER A 234 -3.00 20.97 -27.92
CA SER A 234 -1.95 21.88 -27.42
C SER A 234 -1.13 21.19 -26.31
N ALA A 235 0.14 21.62 -26.14
CA ALA A 235 0.93 21.21 -24.99
C ALA A 235 0.45 21.89 -23.71
N PRO A 236 0.62 21.27 -22.53
CA PRO A 236 0.36 21.92 -21.25
C PRO A 236 1.31 23.13 -21.05
N ALA A 237 0.83 24.14 -20.32
CA ALA A 237 1.67 25.26 -19.91
C ALA A 237 2.45 24.92 -18.62
N ALA A 238 3.56 25.63 -18.41
CA ALA A 238 4.32 25.51 -17.15
C ALA A 238 3.40 25.70 -15.93
N PRO A 239 3.62 24.95 -14.85
CA PRO A 239 4.73 24.04 -14.56
C PRO A 239 4.55 22.62 -15.12
N PHE A 240 3.54 22.35 -15.92
CA PHE A 240 3.17 21.02 -16.44
C PHE A 240 3.61 20.78 -17.89
N ASP A 241 4.45 21.64 -18.43
CA ASP A 241 4.91 21.60 -19.83
C ASP A 241 5.58 20.27 -20.21
N LYS A 242 6.17 19.57 -19.24
CA LYS A 242 6.81 18.26 -19.45
C LYS A 242 5.91 17.04 -19.18
N ALA A 243 4.67 17.26 -18.74
CA ALA A 243 3.81 16.17 -18.27
C ALA A 243 3.50 15.11 -19.33
N LEU A 244 3.55 15.47 -20.62
CA LEU A 244 3.24 14.56 -21.74
C LEU A 244 4.48 14.02 -22.46
N GLU A 245 5.69 14.46 -22.08
CA GLU A 245 6.92 14.10 -22.80
C GLU A 245 7.25 12.60 -22.70
N ALA A 246 6.99 11.99 -21.56
CA ALA A 246 7.41 10.62 -21.30
C ALA A 246 6.63 9.59 -22.12
N VAL A 247 5.31 9.75 -22.25
CA VAL A 247 4.43 8.72 -22.82
C VAL A 247 3.32 9.27 -23.74
N GLY A 248 3.25 10.57 -23.93
CA GLY A 248 2.21 11.23 -24.73
C GLY A 248 0.88 11.37 -24.01
N LEU A 249 -0.05 12.10 -24.65
CA LEU A 249 -1.33 12.47 -24.04
C LEU A 249 -2.18 11.25 -23.66
N GLU A 250 -2.44 10.36 -24.60
CA GLU A 250 -3.33 9.22 -24.39
C GLU A 250 -2.87 8.36 -23.20
N ARG A 251 -1.60 8.01 -23.15
CA ARG A 251 -1.06 7.18 -22.07
C ARG A 251 -1.00 7.93 -20.75
N THR A 252 -0.73 9.22 -20.74
CA THR A 252 -0.78 10.03 -19.52
C THR A 252 -2.19 10.08 -18.94
N LEU A 253 -3.21 10.27 -19.80
CA LEU A 253 -4.62 10.31 -19.35
C LEU A 253 -5.17 8.95 -18.94
N THR A 254 -4.71 7.86 -19.53
CA THR A 254 -5.21 6.51 -19.26
C THR A 254 -4.39 5.73 -18.23
N TYR A 255 -3.30 6.31 -17.77
CA TYR A 255 -2.43 5.76 -16.72
C TYR A 255 -3.21 5.26 -15.49
N GLY A 256 -4.05 6.12 -14.91
CA GLY A 256 -4.88 5.82 -13.74
C GLY A 256 -6.36 5.65 -14.06
N ARG A 257 -6.70 5.12 -15.23
CA ARG A 257 -8.09 4.90 -15.63
C ARG A 257 -8.76 3.89 -14.72
N LEU A 258 -9.98 4.19 -14.33
CA LEU A 258 -10.80 3.42 -13.41
C LEU A 258 -12.11 3.01 -14.11
N PRO A 259 -12.89 2.08 -13.53
CA PRO A 259 -14.18 1.68 -14.08
C PRO A 259 -15.10 2.87 -14.37
N GLY A 260 -15.80 2.84 -15.50
CA GLY A 260 -16.70 3.91 -15.95
C GLY A 260 -15.99 5.12 -16.57
N GLY A 261 -14.71 5.00 -16.93
CA GLY A 261 -13.94 6.08 -17.55
C GLY A 261 -13.48 7.18 -16.60
N LEU A 262 -13.64 7.00 -15.30
CA LEU A 262 -13.00 7.82 -14.27
C LEU A 262 -11.49 7.69 -14.38
N VAL A 263 -10.75 8.76 -14.12
CA VAL A 263 -9.28 8.78 -14.18
C VAL A 263 -8.70 9.35 -12.90
N MET A 264 -7.87 8.58 -12.26
CA MET A 264 -7.05 9.04 -11.13
C MET A 264 -5.81 9.77 -11.68
N LEU A 265 -5.67 11.05 -11.35
CA LEU A 265 -4.49 11.84 -11.69
C LEU A 265 -3.53 11.88 -10.50
N ASN A 266 -2.48 11.11 -10.62
CA ASN A 266 -1.37 10.94 -9.70
C ASN A 266 -0.10 10.76 -10.54
N TRP A 267 0.28 11.82 -11.30
CA TRP A 267 1.32 11.74 -12.32
C TRP A 267 2.63 12.38 -11.83
N PRO A 268 3.72 11.59 -11.67
CA PRO A 268 4.97 12.10 -11.09
C PRO A 268 5.85 12.88 -12.09
N LEU A 269 5.72 12.58 -13.40
CA LEU A 269 6.64 13.09 -14.43
C LEU A 269 6.18 14.48 -14.94
N GLY A 270 6.51 15.52 -14.21
CA GLY A 270 6.07 16.88 -14.54
C GLY A 270 4.57 17.12 -14.33
N GLY A 271 3.93 16.28 -13.52
CA GLY A 271 2.52 16.35 -13.17
C GLY A 271 2.24 16.94 -11.79
N ASN A 272 1.33 16.32 -11.07
CA ASN A 272 0.79 16.90 -9.83
C ASN A 272 1.46 16.44 -8.52
N ASP A 273 2.61 15.79 -8.57
CA ASP A 273 3.44 15.63 -7.37
C ASP A 273 3.87 16.99 -6.83
N TRP A 274 3.88 17.15 -5.51
CA TRP A 274 4.25 18.41 -4.85
C TRP A 274 5.61 18.30 -4.18
N HIS A 275 6.47 19.31 -4.39
CA HIS A 275 7.89 19.23 -4.03
C HIS A 275 8.34 20.29 -3.02
N HIS A 276 7.45 21.18 -2.55
CA HIS A 276 7.86 22.35 -1.79
C HIS A 276 7.33 22.35 -0.36
N GLY A 277 8.22 22.66 0.59
CA GLY A 277 7.83 22.87 1.98
C GLY A 277 7.27 21.65 2.68
N LEU A 278 7.77 20.44 2.36
CA LEU A 278 7.23 19.16 2.82
C LEU A 278 7.29 18.98 4.34
N GLY A 279 8.24 19.63 5.03
CA GLY A 279 8.31 19.62 6.49
C GLY A 279 7.06 20.18 7.18
N ARG A 280 6.28 20.99 6.47
CA ARG A 280 5.00 21.50 6.99
C ARG A 280 3.95 20.42 7.22
N SER A 281 4.08 19.24 6.60
CA SER A 281 3.18 18.10 6.81
C SER A 281 3.14 17.64 8.27
N ILE A 282 4.24 17.82 8.99
CA ILE A 282 4.39 17.46 10.40
C ILE A 282 4.60 18.67 11.32
N ALA A 283 4.37 19.88 10.82
CA ALA A 283 4.52 21.11 11.61
C ALA A 283 3.56 21.11 12.80
N PRO A 284 3.97 21.64 13.97
CA PRO A 284 3.10 21.76 15.14
C PRO A 284 1.87 22.65 14.89
N LEU A 285 2.03 23.71 14.08
CA LEU A 285 0.98 24.67 13.80
C LEU A 285 0.04 24.14 12.70
N ALA A 286 -1.26 24.07 12.99
CA ALA A 286 -2.27 23.66 12.03
C ALA A 286 -2.30 24.56 10.78
N SER A 287 -2.07 25.86 10.95
CA SER A 287 -2.03 26.82 9.83
C SER A 287 -0.94 26.53 8.79
N GLU A 288 0.20 25.99 9.21
CA GLU A 288 1.27 25.58 8.28
C GLU A 288 0.87 24.32 7.49
N ARG A 289 0.27 23.34 8.16
CA ARG A 289 -0.26 22.14 7.50
C ARG A 289 -1.37 22.49 6.51
N GLU A 290 -2.31 23.33 6.91
CA GLU A 290 -3.41 23.80 6.04
C GLU A 290 -2.91 24.62 4.86
N ALA A 291 -1.83 25.39 5.01
CA ALA A 291 -1.21 26.11 3.91
C ALA A 291 -0.63 25.15 2.87
N LEU A 292 0.08 24.10 3.32
CA LEU A 292 0.58 23.04 2.45
C LEU A 292 -0.56 22.34 1.71
N ASP A 293 -1.63 21.99 2.41
CA ASP A 293 -2.81 21.35 1.81
C ASP A 293 -3.44 22.21 0.70
N ARG A 294 -3.62 23.50 0.95
CA ARG A 294 -4.15 24.42 -0.07
C ARG A 294 -3.26 24.52 -1.31
N GLU A 295 -1.95 24.60 -1.13
CA GLU A 295 -0.99 24.65 -2.24
C GLU A 295 -1.05 23.37 -3.09
N MET A 296 -1.06 22.21 -2.45
CA MET A 296 -1.17 20.91 -3.14
C MET A 296 -2.50 20.78 -3.90
N GLN A 297 -3.62 21.17 -3.28
CA GLN A 297 -4.92 21.15 -3.92
C GLN A 297 -4.96 22.06 -5.16
N GLN A 298 -4.47 23.30 -5.03
CA GLN A 298 -4.42 24.25 -6.13
C GLN A 298 -3.56 23.73 -7.29
N HIS A 299 -2.41 23.14 -6.99
CA HIS A 299 -1.52 22.56 -7.98
C HIS A 299 -2.21 21.43 -8.77
N SER A 300 -2.87 20.51 -8.09
CA SER A 300 -3.59 19.42 -8.74
C SER A 300 -4.80 19.87 -9.55
N LEU A 301 -5.55 20.87 -9.08
CA LEU A 301 -6.66 21.46 -9.84
C LEU A 301 -6.17 22.14 -11.12
N GLN A 302 -5.05 22.85 -11.06
CA GLN A 302 -4.41 23.43 -12.25
C GLN A 302 -3.96 22.36 -13.23
N PHE A 303 -3.41 21.24 -12.73
CA PHE A 303 -3.02 20.12 -13.59
C PHE A 303 -4.21 19.52 -14.35
N LEU A 304 -5.31 19.25 -13.66
CA LEU A 304 -6.54 18.79 -14.30
C LEU A 304 -7.04 19.77 -15.38
N ASP A 305 -7.05 21.06 -15.08
CA ASP A 305 -7.50 22.09 -16.03
C ASP A 305 -6.59 22.16 -17.27
N GLN A 306 -5.27 21.99 -17.10
CA GLN A 306 -4.33 21.92 -18.23
C GLN A 306 -4.57 20.69 -19.09
N LEU A 307 -4.70 19.51 -18.47
CA LEU A 307 -4.97 18.27 -19.21
C LEU A 307 -6.32 18.29 -19.92
N SER A 308 -7.33 18.87 -19.31
CA SER A 308 -8.65 19.05 -19.94
C SER A 308 -8.54 19.89 -21.22
N ARG A 309 -7.83 21.01 -21.17
CA ARG A 309 -7.57 21.85 -22.36
C ARG A 309 -6.77 21.14 -23.42
N CYS A 310 -5.66 20.51 -23.03
CA CYS A 310 -4.78 19.79 -23.97
C CYS A 310 -5.46 18.60 -24.63
N SER A 311 -6.44 18.00 -23.96
CA SER A 311 -7.19 16.85 -24.48
C SER A 311 -8.37 17.26 -25.39
N GLY A 312 -8.57 18.55 -25.66
CA GLY A 312 -9.73 19.01 -26.43
C GLY A 312 -11.07 18.63 -25.81
N GLY A 313 -11.13 18.51 -24.49
CA GLY A 313 -12.33 18.12 -23.75
C GLY A 313 -12.56 16.61 -23.64
N TRP A 314 -11.62 15.79 -24.10
CA TRP A 314 -11.70 14.35 -23.86
C TRP A 314 -11.66 14.01 -22.38
N LEU A 315 -10.85 14.74 -21.60
CA LEU A 315 -10.84 14.71 -20.14
C LEU A 315 -11.65 15.89 -19.59
N SER A 316 -12.54 15.60 -18.67
CA SER A 316 -13.30 16.59 -17.87
C SER A 316 -13.15 16.28 -16.38
N ARG A 317 -13.83 17.02 -15.52
CA ARG A 317 -13.88 16.73 -14.07
C ARG A 317 -14.65 15.45 -13.82
N GLY A 318 -14.11 14.59 -12.94
CA GLY A 318 -14.71 13.32 -12.56
C GLY A 318 -15.16 13.33 -11.10
N ASP A 319 -16.42 13.12 -10.83
CA ASP A 319 -16.97 13.12 -9.47
C ASP A 319 -16.73 11.77 -8.80
N ALA A 320 -16.04 11.80 -7.65
CA ALA A 320 -15.68 10.60 -6.90
C ALA A 320 -15.79 10.77 -5.38
N PHE A 321 -15.92 11.97 -4.85
CA PHE A 321 -15.86 12.25 -3.42
C PHE A 321 -17.07 13.06 -2.93
N PRO A 322 -17.51 12.85 -1.67
CA PRO A 322 -18.68 13.52 -1.10
C PRO A 322 -18.33 14.93 -0.60
N SER A 323 -17.96 15.83 -1.49
CA SER A 323 -17.62 17.21 -1.17
C SER A 323 -18.10 18.16 -2.26
N ALA A 324 -18.09 19.46 -1.99
CA ALA A 324 -18.39 20.49 -2.99
C ALA A 324 -17.42 20.45 -4.19
N ARG A 325 -16.21 19.93 -3.98
CA ARG A 325 -15.22 19.64 -5.02
C ARG A 325 -15.12 18.13 -5.21
N ALA A 326 -16.18 17.52 -5.75
CA ALA A 326 -16.32 16.08 -5.85
C ALA A 326 -15.22 15.37 -6.67
N HIS A 327 -14.45 16.12 -7.45
CA HIS A 327 -13.30 15.65 -8.21
C HIS A 327 -11.96 15.71 -7.45
N LEU A 328 -11.92 16.35 -6.28
CA LEU A 328 -10.72 16.47 -5.45
C LEU A 328 -10.76 15.48 -4.29
N ALA A 329 -9.69 14.73 -4.08
CA ALA A 329 -9.59 13.78 -2.99
C ALA A 329 -9.78 14.46 -1.62
N LEU A 330 -10.24 13.69 -0.64
CA LEU A 330 -10.56 14.20 0.70
C LEU A 330 -9.31 14.45 1.55
N MET A 331 -8.19 13.85 1.18
CA MET A 331 -6.88 13.98 1.84
C MET A 331 -5.75 13.79 0.83
N PRO A 332 -4.54 14.27 1.13
CA PRO A 332 -3.41 14.01 0.24
C PRO A 332 -2.92 12.57 0.33
N TYR A 333 -2.29 12.11 -0.73
CA TYR A 333 -1.52 10.87 -0.74
C TYR A 333 -0.12 11.14 -0.21
N TRP A 334 0.07 10.84 1.05
CA TRP A 334 1.38 10.86 1.69
C TRP A 334 2.13 9.57 1.36
N ARG A 335 3.27 9.67 0.67
CA ARG A 335 4.15 8.52 0.40
C ARG A 335 5.04 8.19 1.57
N GLU A 336 5.38 9.19 2.36
CA GLU A 336 6.25 9.06 3.52
C GLU A 336 5.88 10.08 4.59
N GLY A 337 5.96 9.67 5.84
CA GLY A 337 5.76 10.50 7.01
C GLY A 337 6.82 10.22 8.08
N ARG A 338 6.46 10.37 9.34
CA ARG A 338 7.29 9.89 10.44
C ARG A 338 7.37 8.37 10.37
N ARG A 339 8.54 7.82 10.60
CA ARG A 339 8.81 6.38 10.62
C ARG A 339 9.26 6.01 12.03
N MET A 340 8.44 5.25 12.75
CA MET A 340 8.67 4.86 14.14
C MET A 340 10.04 4.19 14.29
N ARG A 341 10.76 4.47 15.38
CA ARG A 341 11.87 3.62 15.79
C ARG A 341 11.32 2.38 16.47
N GLY A 342 11.37 1.28 15.74
CA GLY A 342 10.91 -0.02 16.20
C GLY A 342 12.03 -0.85 16.82
N GLN A 343 11.66 -2.02 17.35
CA GLN A 343 12.60 -2.99 17.87
C GLN A 343 13.47 -3.61 16.77
N SER A 344 12.97 -3.64 15.53
CA SER A 344 13.73 -3.89 14.32
C SER A 344 13.39 -2.85 13.26
N VAL A 345 14.17 -2.79 12.19
CA VAL A 345 13.96 -1.87 11.08
C VAL A 345 14.06 -2.64 9.76
N VAL A 346 13.15 -2.35 8.84
CA VAL A 346 13.25 -2.81 7.46
C VAL A 346 14.13 -1.82 6.70
N THR A 347 15.20 -2.32 6.10
CA THR A 347 16.16 -1.53 5.32
C THR A 347 16.13 -1.94 3.86
N GLU A 348 16.78 -1.15 2.99
CA GLU A 348 16.93 -1.52 1.59
C GLU A 348 17.56 -2.90 1.41
N ARG A 349 18.43 -3.31 2.30
CA ARG A 349 19.09 -4.63 2.25
C ARG A 349 18.09 -5.80 2.37
N ASP A 350 17.00 -5.58 3.10
CA ASP A 350 15.93 -6.57 3.24
C ASP A 350 15.09 -6.73 1.96
N LEU A 351 15.18 -5.76 1.04
CA LEU A 351 14.46 -5.76 -0.24
C LEU A 351 15.27 -6.42 -1.37
N LEU A 352 16.58 -6.53 -1.20
CA LEU A 352 17.47 -7.03 -2.25
C LEU A 352 17.37 -8.55 -2.37
N PRO A 353 17.50 -9.10 -3.61
CA PRO A 353 17.59 -10.54 -3.77
C PRO A 353 18.81 -11.11 -3.05
N VAL A 354 18.69 -12.31 -2.49
CA VAL A 354 19.80 -12.96 -1.75
C VAL A 354 21.05 -13.19 -2.60
N THR A 355 20.87 -13.37 -3.90
CA THR A 355 21.92 -13.36 -4.93
C THR A 355 21.40 -12.63 -6.15
N THR A 356 22.28 -12.27 -7.10
CA THR A 356 21.91 -11.55 -8.32
C THR A 356 20.87 -12.26 -9.20
N GLN A 357 20.72 -13.58 -9.04
CA GLN A 357 19.75 -14.38 -9.79
C GLN A 357 18.56 -14.86 -8.94
N ALA A 358 18.59 -14.59 -7.64
CA ALA A 358 17.49 -14.98 -6.77
C ALA A 358 16.23 -14.16 -7.05
N ARG A 359 15.08 -14.79 -6.81
CA ARG A 359 13.75 -14.16 -6.98
C ARG A 359 13.07 -13.90 -5.64
N ARG A 360 13.81 -13.95 -4.54
CA ARG A 360 13.41 -13.56 -3.19
C ARG A 360 14.56 -12.93 -2.42
N SER A 361 14.23 -12.15 -1.40
CA SER A 361 15.19 -11.58 -0.45
C SER A 361 15.54 -12.57 0.67
N HIS A 362 16.34 -12.12 1.63
CA HIS A 362 16.60 -12.85 2.87
C HIS A 362 15.30 -13.11 3.64
N LEU A 363 15.22 -14.29 4.24
CA LEU A 363 14.07 -14.66 5.07
C LEU A 363 14.25 -14.12 6.49
N SER A 364 13.14 -13.80 7.13
CA SER A 364 13.09 -13.42 8.54
C SER A 364 12.30 -14.46 9.33
N SER A 365 12.88 -14.97 10.41
CA SER A 365 12.20 -15.90 11.32
C SER A 365 11.01 -15.26 12.05
N SER A 366 10.97 -13.95 12.12
CA SER A 366 9.88 -13.18 12.73
C SER A 366 8.97 -12.52 11.71
N SER A 367 8.98 -12.96 10.45
CA SER A 367 8.16 -12.39 9.38
C SER A 367 6.67 -12.48 9.70
N ILE A 368 5.97 -11.37 9.49
CA ILE A 368 4.51 -11.27 9.70
C ILE A 368 3.76 -10.83 8.43
N ALA A 369 4.47 -10.46 7.41
CA ALA A 369 3.92 -10.11 6.10
C ALA A 369 5.00 -10.24 5.03
N VAL A 370 4.56 -10.39 3.78
CA VAL A 370 5.43 -10.43 2.60
C VAL A 370 5.13 -9.23 1.72
N GLY A 371 6.15 -8.47 1.37
CA GLY A 371 6.05 -7.36 0.43
C GLY A 371 6.58 -7.73 -0.95
N THR A 372 5.98 -7.20 -2.02
CA THR A 372 6.39 -7.47 -3.40
C THR A 372 6.17 -6.24 -4.29
N TYR A 373 6.95 -5.22 -4.11
CA TYR A 373 6.88 -4.03 -4.95
C TYR A 373 8.27 -3.55 -5.33
N ALA A 374 8.43 -3.08 -6.56
CA ALA A 374 9.63 -2.38 -7.00
C ALA A 374 9.83 -1.13 -6.14
N ASN A 375 11.06 -0.89 -5.72
CA ASN A 375 11.34 0.29 -4.92
C ASN A 375 11.20 1.55 -5.77
N ASP A 376 10.17 2.33 -5.52
CA ASP A 376 9.79 3.52 -6.27
C ASP A 376 9.82 4.75 -5.39
N HIS A 377 10.55 5.77 -5.84
CA HIS A 377 10.75 7.01 -5.12
C HIS A 377 10.33 8.21 -5.98
N HIS A 378 9.70 9.20 -5.34
CA HIS A 378 9.18 10.40 -5.97
C HIS A 378 9.90 11.65 -5.48
N TYR A 379 10.70 12.26 -6.36
CA TYR A 379 11.44 13.51 -6.14
C TYR A 379 11.30 14.43 -7.34
N PRO A 380 11.59 15.73 -7.23
CA PRO A 380 11.64 16.61 -8.39
C PRO A 380 12.84 16.26 -9.29
N GLY A 381 12.62 16.24 -10.60
CA GLY A 381 13.66 15.97 -11.58
C GLY A 381 13.81 14.50 -11.96
N GLU A 382 15.05 14.04 -12.08
CA GLU A 382 15.37 12.66 -12.45
C GLU A 382 15.12 11.68 -11.31
N ASP A 383 14.90 10.41 -11.66
CA ASP A 383 14.76 9.35 -10.69
C ASP A 383 16.02 9.17 -9.85
N TRP A 384 15.84 8.91 -8.57
CA TRP A 384 16.94 8.57 -7.68
C TRP A 384 17.57 7.24 -8.10
N PRO A 385 18.91 7.14 -8.23
CA PRO A 385 19.56 5.89 -8.62
C PRO A 385 19.40 4.83 -7.53
N LEU A 386 18.61 3.80 -7.83
CA LEU A 386 18.30 2.69 -6.93
C LEU A 386 19.03 1.42 -7.37
N ALA A 387 19.49 0.63 -6.39
CA ALA A 387 19.95 -0.72 -6.65
C ALA A 387 18.80 -1.58 -7.20
N PRO A 388 19.08 -2.51 -8.15
CA PRO A 388 18.04 -3.35 -8.73
C PRO A 388 17.35 -4.21 -7.68
N LYS A 389 16.06 -3.98 -7.47
CA LYS A 389 15.22 -4.67 -6.47
C LYS A 389 14.06 -5.42 -7.10
N SER A 390 13.76 -5.11 -8.36
CA SER A 390 12.68 -5.76 -9.08
C SER A 390 13.14 -7.03 -9.76
N CYS A 391 12.28 -8.01 -9.83
CA CYS A 391 12.45 -9.18 -10.67
C CYS A 391 11.32 -9.28 -11.68
N ARG A 392 11.52 -10.04 -12.76
CA ARG A 392 10.45 -10.41 -13.68
C ARG A 392 9.83 -11.73 -13.28
N TRP A 393 8.52 -11.74 -13.31
CA TRP A 393 7.72 -12.91 -13.09
C TRP A 393 6.42 -12.78 -13.88
N GLY A 394 5.95 -13.84 -14.52
CA GLY A 394 4.76 -13.76 -15.35
C GLY A 394 4.87 -12.77 -16.54
N GLY A 395 6.07 -12.55 -17.07
CA GLY A 395 6.29 -11.61 -18.17
C GLY A 395 6.31 -10.13 -17.80
N ARG A 396 6.23 -9.77 -16.51
CA ARG A 396 6.23 -8.38 -16.04
C ARG A 396 7.21 -8.11 -14.90
N TRP A 397 7.54 -6.85 -14.69
CA TRP A 397 8.29 -6.43 -13.53
C TRP A 397 7.45 -6.50 -12.26
N THR A 398 7.99 -7.18 -11.25
CA THR A 398 7.44 -7.25 -9.90
C THR A 398 8.53 -6.87 -8.91
N GLY A 399 8.18 -6.55 -7.68
CA GLY A 399 9.18 -6.40 -6.62
C GLY A 399 9.76 -7.76 -6.24
N THR A 400 11.03 -7.80 -5.87
CA THR A 400 11.62 -8.96 -5.19
C THR A 400 10.84 -9.20 -3.89
N PRO A 401 10.25 -10.38 -3.66
CA PRO A 401 9.53 -10.67 -2.42
C PRO A 401 10.43 -10.55 -1.21
N PHE A 402 9.96 -9.87 -0.19
CA PHE A 402 10.70 -9.62 1.05
C PHE A 402 9.80 -9.77 2.29
N CYS A 403 10.43 -10.01 3.44
CA CYS A 403 9.75 -10.21 4.70
C CYS A 403 9.68 -8.93 5.54
N ILE A 404 8.58 -8.75 6.27
CA ILE A 404 8.45 -7.72 7.30
C ILE A 404 8.60 -8.40 8.67
N PRO A 405 9.64 -8.09 9.45
CA PRO A 405 9.81 -8.65 10.78
C PRO A 405 8.82 -8.02 11.77
N PHE A 406 8.31 -8.80 12.70
CA PHE A 406 7.34 -8.32 13.70
C PHE A 406 7.85 -7.13 14.52
N GLY A 407 9.13 -7.14 14.89
CA GLY A 407 9.75 -6.05 15.65
C GLY A 407 9.68 -4.67 14.96
N ALA A 408 9.46 -4.63 13.64
CA ALA A 408 9.29 -3.38 12.92
C ALA A 408 7.93 -2.68 13.20
N LEU A 409 6.95 -3.41 13.73
CA LEU A 409 5.65 -2.87 14.15
C LEU A 409 5.63 -2.42 15.61
N LEU A 410 6.64 -2.79 16.40
CA LEU A 410 6.72 -2.55 17.83
C LEU A 410 7.57 -1.32 18.12
N SER A 411 7.02 -0.35 18.87
CA SER A 411 7.82 0.78 19.35
C SER A 411 8.97 0.29 20.23
N ALA A 412 10.17 0.84 20.01
CA ALA A 412 11.33 0.53 20.85
C ALA A 412 11.18 1.07 22.29
N ASP A 413 10.44 2.18 22.48
CA ASP A 413 10.38 2.91 23.75
C ASP A 413 9.00 2.89 24.41
N VAL A 414 7.94 2.59 23.65
CA VAL A 414 6.57 2.59 24.16
C VAL A 414 5.99 1.20 24.07
N SER A 415 5.92 0.51 25.19
CA SER A 415 5.64 -0.92 25.27
C SER A 415 4.24 -1.34 24.81
N ASN A 416 3.27 -0.44 24.82
CA ASN A 416 1.89 -0.69 24.41
C ASN A 416 1.49 0.07 23.12
N LEU A 417 2.46 0.45 22.29
CA LEU A 417 2.24 1.13 21.00
C LEU A 417 2.74 0.27 19.83
N LEU A 418 1.85 0.06 18.86
CA LEU A 418 2.17 -0.56 17.56
C LEU A 418 1.93 0.45 16.44
N ALA A 419 2.69 0.28 15.35
CA ALA A 419 2.44 0.97 14.08
C ALA A 419 1.81 0.01 13.06
N ALA A 420 0.74 0.45 12.41
CA ALA A 420 -0.03 -0.35 11.45
C ALA A 420 -0.10 0.27 10.04
N GLU A 421 0.56 1.39 9.82
CA GLU A 421 0.55 2.14 8.56
C GLU A 421 1.99 2.37 8.07
N LYS A 422 2.20 3.19 7.06
CA LYS A 422 3.52 3.58 6.53
C LYS A 422 4.50 4.09 7.59
N CYS A 423 3.97 4.47 8.74
CA CYS A 423 4.73 4.94 9.90
C CYS A 423 5.46 3.83 10.69
N PHE A 424 5.41 2.57 10.25
CA PHE A 424 6.18 1.50 10.89
C PHE A 424 7.69 1.69 10.73
N SER A 425 8.50 0.85 11.39
CA SER A 425 9.95 1.00 11.42
C SER A 425 10.61 0.56 10.12
N VAL A 426 10.92 1.52 9.28
CA VAL A 426 11.48 1.33 7.93
C VAL A 426 12.45 2.46 7.62
N SER A 427 13.50 2.19 6.83
CA SER A 427 14.41 3.23 6.33
C SER A 427 13.74 4.08 5.25
N HIS A 428 14.29 5.28 5.02
CA HIS A 428 13.87 6.11 3.90
C HIS A 428 13.99 5.36 2.55
N MET A 429 15.09 4.64 2.34
CA MET A 429 15.31 3.88 1.11
C MET A 429 14.32 2.72 0.94
N ALA A 430 14.00 2.00 2.00
CA ALA A 430 13.07 0.88 1.94
C ALA A 430 11.60 1.33 1.84
N ASN A 431 11.27 2.54 2.29
CA ASN A 431 9.91 3.07 2.25
C ASN A 431 9.31 3.06 0.83
N GLY A 432 10.12 3.25 -0.20
CA GLY A 432 9.67 3.20 -1.59
C GLY A 432 9.05 1.87 -2.03
N ALA A 433 9.37 0.77 -1.35
CA ALA A 433 8.81 -0.56 -1.62
C ALA A 433 7.77 -1.01 -0.59
N THR A 434 7.68 -0.36 0.56
CA THR A 434 6.84 -0.81 1.68
C THR A 434 5.57 0.02 1.88
N ARG A 435 5.41 1.10 1.15
CA ARG A 435 4.35 2.12 1.36
C ARG A 435 3.03 1.85 0.64
N LEU A 436 2.93 0.78 -0.14
CA LEU A 436 1.76 0.53 -0.99
C LEU A 436 0.64 -0.20 -0.23
N GLN A 437 -0.57 0.01 -0.70
CA GLN A 437 -1.81 -0.46 -0.08
C GLN A 437 -1.85 -1.97 0.18
N PRO A 438 -1.41 -2.85 -0.75
CA PRO A 438 -1.48 -4.29 -0.50
C PRO A 438 -0.68 -4.74 0.73
N LEU A 439 0.56 -4.30 0.82
CA LEU A 439 1.40 -4.62 1.97
C LEU A 439 0.88 -3.97 3.26
N ILE A 440 0.45 -2.73 3.19
CA ILE A 440 -0.04 -1.98 4.37
C ILE A 440 -1.32 -2.60 4.94
N LEU A 441 -2.23 -3.13 4.11
CA LEU A 441 -3.36 -3.93 4.60
C LEU A 441 -2.90 -5.13 5.43
N ASN A 442 -1.89 -5.85 4.96
CA ASN A 442 -1.38 -7.05 5.63
C ASN A 442 -0.53 -6.70 6.87
N ILE A 443 0.21 -5.60 6.86
CA ILE A 443 0.87 -5.05 8.06
C ILE A 443 -0.18 -4.68 9.12
N GLY A 444 -1.25 -4.00 8.73
CA GLY A 444 -2.36 -3.66 9.62
C GLY A 444 -3.03 -4.90 10.20
N GLN A 445 -3.26 -5.92 9.39
CA GLN A 445 -3.77 -7.22 9.85
C GLN A 445 -2.90 -7.81 10.96
N ALA A 446 -1.59 -7.87 10.74
CA ALA A 446 -0.65 -8.40 11.71
C ALA A 446 -0.61 -7.57 13.01
N ALA A 447 -0.63 -6.24 12.90
CA ALA A 447 -0.67 -5.35 14.06
C ALA A 447 -1.95 -5.55 14.88
N GLY A 448 -3.10 -5.63 14.23
CA GLY A 448 -4.39 -5.87 14.89
C GLY A 448 -4.46 -7.23 15.58
N LEU A 449 -3.99 -8.29 14.94
CA LEU A 449 -3.91 -9.60 15.54
C LEU A 449 -2.95 -9.61 16.75
N ALA A 450 -1.78 -9.00 16.61
CA ALA A 450 -0.82 -8.89 17.71
C ALA A 450 -1.40 -8.14 18.91
N ALA A 451 -2.11 -7.04 18.68
CA ALA A 451 -2.78 -6.28 19.74
C ALA A 451 -3.81 -7.14 20.48
N ALA A 452 -4.66 -7.86 19.76
CA ALA A 452 -5.68 -8.75 20.35
C ALA A 452 -5.05 -9.91 21.13
N LEU A 453 -4.00 -10.52 20.58
CA LEU A 453 -3.26 -11.59 21.27
C LEU A 453 -2.61 -11.10 22.56
N ALA A 454 -1.97 -9.94 22.54
CA ALA A 454 -1.35 -9.34 23.71
C ALA A 454 -2.37 -9.12 24.84
N VAL A 455 -3.54 -8.59 24.51
CA VAL A 455 -4.65 -8.42 25.47
C VAL A 455 -5.11 -9.77 26.03
N ARG A 456 -5.38 -10.75 25.16
CA ARG A 456 -5.87 -12.07 25.56
C ARG A 456 -4.88 -12.84 26.42
N MET A 457 -3.59 -12.78 26.09
CA MET A 457 -2.53 -13.46 26.82
C MET A 457 -2.02 -12.66 28.02
N LYS A 458 -2.46 -11.42 28.19
CA LYS A 458 -2.00 -10.47 29.24
C LYS A 458 -0.49 -10.24 29.18
N LEU A 459 0.03 -10.13 27.96
CA LEU A 459 1.43 -9.86 27.65
C LEU A 459 1.58 -8.46 27.04
N GLN A 460 2.80 -7.94 27.07
CA GLN A 460 3.19 -6.82 26.21
C GLN A 460 3.28 -7.36 24.77
N PRO A 461 3.02 -6.54 23.72
CA PRO A 461 3.21 -6.98 22.34
C PRO A 461 4.60 -7.56 22.03
N SER A 462 5.64 -7.02 22.65
CA SER A 462 7.03 -7.51 22.51
C SER A 462 7.29 -8.88 23.14
N GLU A 463 6.42 -9.33 24.03
CA GLU A 463 6.54 -10.62 24.73
C GLU A 463 5.75 -11.73 24.02
N LEU A 464 5.00 -11.40 22.96
CA LEU A 464 4.23 -12.39 22.21
C LEU A 464 5.15 -13.44 21.59
N PRO A 465 4.81 -14.74 21.71
CA PRO A 465 5.44 -15.78 20.92
C PRO A 465 5.17 -15.52 19.42
N VAL A 466 6.22 -15.20 18.68
CA VAL A 466 6.08 -14.83 17.25
C VAL A 466 5.51 -15.99 16.43
N ASP A 467 5.87 -17.23 16.74
CA ASP A 467 5.34 -18.42 16.09
C ASP A 467 3.81 -18.55 16.25
N SER A 468 3.28 -18.19 17.42
CA SER A 468 1.82 -18.16 17.63
C SER A 468 1.13 -17.10 16.77
N LEU A 469 1.74 -15.93 16.63
CA LEU A 469 1.25 -14.86 15.75
C LEU A 469 1.27 -15.30 14.29
N GLN A 470 2.37 -15.89 13.84
CA GLN A 470 2.56 -16.38 12.48
C GLN A 470 1.56 -17.49 12.12
N GLN A 471 1.37 -18.46 13.02
CA GLN A 471 0.40 -19.53 12.83
C GLN A 471 -1.01 -18.99 12.67
N GLN A 472 -1.43 -18.05 13.52
CA GLN A 472 -2.77 -17.46 13.44
C GLN A 472 -2.97 -16.58 12.21
N LEU A 473 -1.92 -15.93 11.69
CA LEU A 473 -1.98 -15.24 10.40
C LEU A 473 -2.19 -16.22 9.24
N ILE A 474 -1.42 -17.31 9.20
CA ILE A 474 -1.55 -18.33 8.15
C ILE A 474 -2.93 -19.00 8.20
N ASP A 475 -3.41 -19.29 9.40
CA ASP A 475 -4.66 -20.05 9.64
C ASP A 475 -5.91 -19.16 9.78
N ASP A 476 -5.79 -17.85 9.52
CA ASP A 476 -6.94 -16.95 9.61
C ASP A 476 -8.09 -17.46 8.70
N PRO A 477 -9.30 -17.63 9.25
CA PRO A 477 -10.41 -18.26 8.51
C PRO A 477 -10.99 -17.38 7.41
N GLN A 478 -10.82 -16.06 7.49
CA GLN A 478 -11.39 -15.09 6.54
C GLN A 478 -10.32 -14.52 5.61
N ALA A 479 -9.12 -14.29 6.13
CA ALA A 479 -8.04 -13.62 5.44
C ALA A 479 -6.69 -14.30 5.74
N PRO A 480 -6.49 -15.55 5.28
CA PRO A 480 -5.21 -16.25 5.48
C PRO A 480 -4.07 -15.47 4.85
N ALA A 481 -3.04 -15.16 5.66
CA ALA A 481 -1.97 -14.25 5.30
C ALA A 481 -0.63 -14.98 5.17
N ALA A 482 0.09 -14.73 4.06
CA ALA A 482 1.42 -15.23 3.87
C ALA A 482 2.41 -14.54 4.82
N VAL A 483 3.25 -15.33 5.45
CA VAL A 483 4.41 -14.88 6.25
C VAL A 483 5.73 -15.29 5.61
N MET A 484 5.70 -16.25 4.67
CA MET A 484 6.84 -16.72 3.91
C MET A 484 6.63 -16.46 2.41
N PRO A 485 7.67 -16.03 1.67
CA PRO A 485 7.55 -15.65 0.26
C PRO A 485 7.55 -16.88 -0.68
N VAL A 486 6.52 -17.70 -0.57
CA VAL A 486 6.32 -18.90 -1.40
C VAL A 486 5.54 -18.53 -2.66
N TRP A 487 6.11 -18.84 -3.84
CA TRP A 487 5.52 -18.49 -5.15
C TRP A 487 4.52 -19.52 -5.70
N ASP A 488 4.53 -20.75 -5.18
CA ASP A 488 3.94 -21.90 -5.87
C ASP A 488 2.42 -21.86 -5.98
N TRP A 489 1.74 -21.36 -4.92
CA TRP A 489 0.28 -21.43 -4.84
C TRP A 489 -0.36 -20.14 -4.35
N PRO A 490 -1.57 -19.79 -4.83
CA PRO A 490 -2.43 -18.82 -4.18
C PRO A 490 -3.01 -19.36 -2.86
N CYS A 491 -3.47 -18.48 -1.96
CA CYS A 491 -3.94 -18.88 -0.63
C CYS A 491 -5.23 -19.75 -0.63
N TRP A 492 -5.96 -19.77 -1.73
CA TRP A 492 -7.12 -20.67 -1.92
C TRP A 492 -6.75 -22.07 -2.43
N HIS A 493 -5.46 -22.29 -2.74
CA HIS A 493 -4.98 -23.62 -3.13
C HIS A 493 -4.89 -24.54 -1.88
N PRO A 494 -5.31 -25.82 -1.97
CA PRO A 494 -5.28 -26.74 -0.82
C PRO A 494 -3.90 -26.92 -0.17
N HIS A 495 -2.83 -26.81 -0.94
CA HIS A 495 -1.45 -26.96 -0.44
C HIS A 495 -0.83 -25.70 0.14
N TRP A 496 -1.46 -24.53 -0.03
CA TRP A 496 -0.84 -23.26 0.35
C TRP A 496 -0.54 -23.17 1.86
N ARG A 497 -1.51 -23.52 2.68
CA ARG A 497 -1.39 -23.41 4.14
C ARG A 497 -0.27 -24.28 4.69
N GLU A 498 -0.22 -25.52 4.23
CA GLU A 498 0.87 -26.43 4.61
C GLU A 498 2.23 -25.93 4.11
N ALA A 499 2.30 -25.40 2.90
CA ALA A 499 3.51 -24.80 2.34
C ALA A 499 4.03 -23.64 3.21
N GLN A 500 3.15 -22.76 3.68
CA GLN A 500 3.50 -21.69 4.61
C GLN A 500 4.03 -22.24 5.93
N HIS A 501 3.34 -23.17 6.56
CA HIS A 501 3.77 -23.77 7.83
C HIS A 501 5.09 -24.54 7.70
N ARG A 502 5.28 -25.29 6.63
CA ARG A 502 6.52 -26.04 6.40
C ARG A 502 7.70 -25.12 6.16
N SER A 503 7.56 -24.12 5.29
CA SER A 503 8.64 -23.18 5.00
C SER A 503 8.98 -22.29 6.19
N LEU A 504 8.02 -22.02 7.08
CA LEU A 504 8.28 -21.30 8.33
C LEU A 504 9.13 -22.13 9.32
N ARG A 505 8.83 -23.44 9.45
CA ARG A 505 9.58 -24.36 10.32
C ARG A 505 10.93 -24.79 9.71
N HIS A 506 10.99 -24.90 8.40
CA HIS A 506 12.10 -25.38 7.60
C HIS A 506 12.42 -24.41 6.48
N PRO A 507 13.00 -23.22 6.78
CA PRO A 507 13.27 -22.19 5.78
C PRO A 507 14.17 -22.67 4.62
N GLU A 508 15.00 -23.68 4.88
CA GLU A 508 15.90 -24.29 3.92
C GLU A 508 15.20 -24.95 2.71
N ILE A 509 13.93 -25.33 2.85
CA ILE A 509 13.15 -25.89 1.72
C ILE A 509 12.66 -24.83 0.73
N LEU A 510 12.71 -23.55 1.11
CA LEU A 510 12.35 -22.46 0.23
C LEU A 510 13.58 -22.04 -0.58
N MET A 511 13.55 -22.37 -1.86
CA MET A 511 14.65 -22.14 -2.79
C MET A 511 14.87 -20.64 -3.05
N GLN A 512 16.00 -20.28 -3.64
CA GLN A 512 16.33 -18.89 -3.96
C GLN A 512 15.41 -18.28 -5.04
N ASP A 513 14.79 -19.11 -5.87
CA ASP A 513 13.80 -18.67 -6.83
C ASP A 513 12.40 -18.42 -6.23
N GLY A 514 12.21 -18.68 -4.94
CA GLY A 514 10.96 -18.51 -4.20
C GLY A 514 9.99 -19.69 -4.30
N SER A 515 10.38 -20.79 -4.95
CA SER A 515 9.63 -22.04 -4.98
C SER A 515 10.03 -22.98 -3.85
N LEU A 516 9.12 -23.89 -3.48
CA LEU A 516 9.46 -25.01 -2.60
C LEU A 516 10.12 -26.14 -3.40
N GLU A 517 11.11 -26.78 -2.81
CA GLU A 517 11.75 -27.95 -3.41
C GLU A 517 10.74 -29.04 -3.79
N ALA A 518 9.77 -29.31 -2.92
CA ALA A 518 8.73 -30.31 -3.13
C ALA A 518 7.72 -29.94 -4.24
N ALA A 519 7.64 -28.68 -4.68
CA ALA A 519 6.72 -28.24 -5.72
C ALA A 519 7.29 -28.42 -7.14
N GLN A 520 8.57 -28.76 -7.27
CA GLN A 520 9.18 -28.99 -8.57
C GLN A 520 8.61 -30.27 -9.20
N GLY A 521 7.97 -30.09 -10.36
CA GLY A 521 7.28 -31.18 -11.05
C GLY A 521 5.89 -31.57 -10.52
N ALA A 522 5.41 -30.89 -9.46
CA ALA A 522 4.04 -31.06 -8.99
C ALA A 522 3.03 -30.45 -9.95
N ASP A 523 1.83 -31.02 -10.02
CA ASP A 523 0.70 -30.38 -10.69
C ASP A 523 0.24 -29.19 -9.86
N LEU A 524 0.44 -28.00 -10.39
CA LEU A 524 0.05 -26.73 -9.76
C LEU A 524 -1.30 -26.23 -10.25
N SER A 525 -1.99 -26.99 -11.10
CA SER A 525 -3.34 -26.65 -11.54
C SER A 525 -4.27 -26.52 -10.32
N LEU A 526 -5.12 -25.50 -10.36
CA LEU A 526 -6.18 -25.36 -9.36
C LEU A 526 -7.18 -26.52 -9.54
N PRO A 527 -7.68 -27.12 -8.45
CA PRO A 527 -8.79 -28.03 -8.53
C PRO A 527 -9.98 -27.35 -9.21
N ASP A 528 -10.73 -28.07 -10.04
CA ASP A 528 -11.91 -27.56 -10.75
C ASP A 528 -12.98 -26.93 -9.82
N ALA A 529 -12.91 -27.22 -8.53
CA ALA A 529 -13.79 -26.68 -7.50
C ALA A 529 -13.23 -25.47 -6.72
N ALA A 530 -12.02 -24.99 -7.03
CA ALA A 530 -11.55 -23.74 -6.48
C ALA A 530 -12.37 -22.61 -7.12
N GLU A 531 -13.20 -21.95 -6.31
CA GLU A 531 -13.88 -20.72 -6.71
C GLU A 531 -12.79 -19.67 -7.03
N THR A 532 -12.35 -19.67 -8.28
CA THR A 532 -11.62 -18.52 -8.81
C THR A 532 -12.56 -17.31 -8.73
N PRO A 533 -12.07 -16.15 -8.29
CA PRO A 533 -12.85 -14.92 -8.39
C PRO A 533 -13.36 -14.81 -9.83
N ALA A 534 -14.63 -14.43 -10.01
CA ALA A 534 -15.31 -14.40 -11.29
C ALA A 534 -14.35 -13.96 -12.41
N GLU A 535 -13.81 -14.94 -13.12
CA GLU A 535 -12.94 -14.67 -14.26
C GLU A 535 -13.80 -13.98 -15.30
N ARG A 536 -13.34 -12.83 -15.76
CA ARG A 536 -13.82 -12.32 -17.04
C ARG A 536 -13.63 -13.46 -18.03
N HIS A 537 -14.63 -13.74 -18.82
CA HIS A 537 -14.52 -14.68 -19.92
C HIS A 537 -13.41 -14.18 -20.86
N GLY A 538 -12.24 -14.78 -20.72
CA GLY A 538 -11.11 -14.48 -21.58
C GLY A 538 -11.39 -14.94 -23.01
N GLU A 539 -10.70 -14.32 -23.96
CA GLU A 539 -10.70 -14.76 -25.34
C GLU A 539 -9.73 -15.94 -25.50
N GLN A 540 -10.13 -16.92 -26.28
CA GLN A 540 -9.23 -17.99 -26.71
C GLN A 540 -8.32 -17.46 -27.82
N LEU A 541 -7.02 -17.56 -27.63
CA LEU A 541 -5.99 -17.09 -28.55
C LEU A 541 -5.12 -18.26 -28.98
N GLN A 542 -4.81 -18.30 -30.28
CA GLN A 542 -3.89 -19.29 -30.83
C GLN A 542 -2.76 -18.59 -31.59
N GLY A 543 -1.55 -19.14 -31.46
CA GLY A 543 -0.39 -18.59 -32.14
C GLY A 543 0.91 -19.28 -31.78
N GLN A 544 2.01 -18.66 -32.17
CA GLN A 544 3.36 -19.11 -31.80
C GLN A 544 3.86 -18.28 -30.61
N PHE A 545 4.30 -18.97 -29.59
CA PHE A 545 4.92 -18.34 -28.41
C PHE A 545 6.30 -17.78 -28.81
N ARG A 546 6.60 -16.57 -28.35
CA ARG A 546 7.90 -15.92 -28.54
C ARG A 546 8.41 -15.31 -27.23
N ARG A 547 9.72 -15.24 -27.12
CA ARG A 547 10.42 -14.52 -26.06
C ARG A 547 11.26 -13.42 -26.65
N ASP A 548 11.49 -12.35 -25.86
CA ASP A 548 12.55 -11.39 -26.17
C ASP A 548 13.92 -12.03 -26.02
N ALA A 549 14.94 -11.38 -26.59
CA ALA A 549 16.33 -11.85 -26.54
C ALA A 549 16.85 -12.05 -25.11
N ASP A 550 16.34 -11.27 -24.13
CA ASP A 550 16.62 -11.41 -22.70
C ASP A 550 15.82 -12.54 -22.03
N GLY A 551 14.87 -13.17 -22.75
CA GLY A 551 14.00 -14.23 -22.26
C GLY A 551 12.95 -13.80 -21.23
N LEU A 552 12.78 -12.50 -20.98
CA LEU A 552 12.01 -11.96 -19.85
C LEU A 552 10.59 -11.51 -20.23
N ARG A 553 10.32 -11.24 -21.50
CA ARG A 553 9.00 -10.87 -22.01
C ARG A 553 8.43 -11.97 -22.87
N TYR A 554 7.13 -12.15 -22.74
CA TYR A 554 6.39 -13.17 -23.47
C TYR A 554 5.51 -12.54 -24.53
N TRP A 555 5.39 -13.22 -25.66
CA TRP A 555 4.61 -12.78 -26.81
C TRP A 555 3.87 -13.96 -27.44
N LEU A 556 2.71 -13.68 -28.04
CA LEU A 556 2.00 -14.58 -28.91
C LEU A 556 1.90 -13.95 -30.31
N GLU A 557 2.40 -14.65 -31.31
CA GLU A 557 2.33 -14.25 -32.73
C GLU A 557 1.26 -15.06 -33.43
N SER A 558 0.25 -14.37 -34.00
CA SER A 558 -0.83 -14.94 -34.77
C SER A 558 -0.87 -14.22 -36.13
N GLY A 559 -0.25 -14.81 -37.16
CA GLY A 559 -0.05 -14.11 -38.44
C GLY A 559 0.79 -12.85 -38.26
N SER A 560 0.26 -11.70 -38.64
CA SER A 560 0.93 -10.40 -38.51
C SER A 560 0.72 -9.73 -37.14
N ILE A 561 -0.11 -10.31 -36.29
CA ILE A 561 -0.47 -9.73 -34.99
C ILE A 561 0.46 -10.29 -33.91
N ARG A 562 1.11 -9.39 -33.17
CA ARG A 562 1.96 -9.71 -32.03
C ARG A 562 1.34 -9.16 -30.76
N ARG A 563 1.08 -10.04 -29.77
CA ARG A 563 0.45 -9.70 -28.51
C ARG A 563 1.44 -9.93 -27.36
N GLN A 564 1.67 -8.93 -26.54
CA GLN A 564 2.44 -9.12 -25.31
C GLN A 564 1.59 -9.90 -24.30
N LEU A 565 2.19 -10.91 -23.70
CA LEU A 565 1.55 -11.74 -22.68
C LEU A 565 2.12 -11.42 -21.31
N ILE A 566 1.23 -11.38 -20.32
CA ILE A 566 1.58 -11.45 -18.91
C ILE A 566 0.71 -12.50 -18.23
N THR A 567 1.13 -12.99 -17.08
CA THR A 567 0.27 -13.81 -16.23
C THR A 567 0.45 -13.44 -14.75
N LEU A 568 -0.59 -13.63 -13.98
CA LEU A 568 -0.58 -13.51 -12.52
C LEU A 568 -0.61 -14.89 -11.84
N GLU A 569 -0.70 -15.97 -12.63
CA GLU A 569 -0.89 -17.33 -12.14
C GLU A 569 0.43 -18.12 -12.15
N PRO A 570 0.87 -18.68 -10.98
CA PRO A 570 2.08 -19.50 -10.91
C PRO A 570 2.08 -20.69 -11.88
N ALA A 571 0.95 -21.38 -12.03
CA ALA A 571 0.82 -22.51 -12.93
C ALA A 571 1.05 -22.12 -14.39
N VAL A 572 0.51 -20.99 -14.83
CA VAL A 572 0.71 -20.45 -16.19
C VAL A 572 2.15 -20.02 -16.40
N GLU A 573 2.75 -19.34 -15.41
CA GLU A 573 4.16 -18.93 -15.49
C GLU A 573 5.09 -20.13 -15.68
N ARG A 574 4.86 -21.24 -15.00
CA ARG A 574 5.67 -22.44 -15.16
C ARG A 574 5.63 -22.99 -16.59
N VAL A 575 4.47 -22.96 -17.23
CA VAL A 575 4.31 -23.36 -18.63
C VAL A 575 5.03 -22.38 -19.56
N LEU A 576 4.78 -21.06 -19.40
CA LEU A 576 5.36 -20.04 -20.25
C LEU A 576 6.88 -19.95 -20.11
N SER A 577 7.39 -20.07 -18.86
CA SER A 577 8.83 -20.03 -18.60
C SER A 577 9.59 -21.25 -19.12
N ALA A 578 8.96 -22.40 -19.21
CA ALA A 578 9.52 -23.64 -19.74
C ALA A 578 9.39 -23.79 -21.26
N ALA A 579 8.46 -23.05 -21.88
CA ALA A 579 8.18 -23.17 -23.32
C ALA A 579 9.36 -22.70 -24.18
N ALA A 580 9.68 -23.43 -25.23
CA ALA A 580 10.67 -23.01 -26.21
C ALA A 580 10.12 -21.91 -27.12
N ASP A 581 10.98 -21.02 -27.61
CA ASP A 581 10.63 -20.04 -28.63
C ASP A 581 10.06 -20.73 -29.88
N GLY A 582 8.94 -20.20 -30.39
CA GLY A 582 8.25 -20.80 -31.56
C GLY A 582 7.27 -21.92 -31.23
N THR A 583 7.07 -22.28 -29.94
CA THR A 583 6.08 -23.30 -29.57
C THR A 583 4.67 -22.85 -29.93
N PRO A 584 3.87 -23.69 -30.67
CA PRO A 584 2.46 -23.41 -30.84
C PRO A 584 1.72 -23.44 -29.50
N MET A 585 0.89 -22.42 -29.25
CA MET A 585 0.10 -22.32 -28.03
C MET A 585 -1.35 -22.00 -28.33
N ASP A 586 -2.21 -22.57 -27.50
CA ASP A 586 -3.62 -22.24 -27.37
C ASP A 586 -3.88 -21.83 -25.93
N LEU A 587 -4.34 -20.61 -25.70
CA LEU A 587 -4.46 -20.04 -24.37
C LEU A 587 -5.70 -19.15 -24.23
N VAL A 588 -6.12 -18.94 -22.99
CA VAL A 588 -7.19 -18.02 -22.63
C VAL A 588 -6.57 -16.78 -21.98
N ALA A 589 -6.90 -15.61 -22.53
CA ALA A 589 -6.36 -14.35 -22.06
C ALA A 589 -7.39 -13.23 -22.07
N VAL A 590 -7.22 -12.27 -21.17
CA VAL A 590 -8.02 -11.05 -21.07
C VAL A 590 -7.21 -9.87 -21.60
N HIS A 591 -7.78 -9.15 -22.55
CA HIS A 591 -7.15 -7.97 -23.13
C HIS A 591 -7.30 -6.75 -22.21
N ASN A 592 -6.21 -6.05 -21.99
CA ASN A 592 -6.25 -4.70 -21.42
C ASN A 592 -6.14 -3.68 -22.58
N PRO A 593 -7.23 -2.98 -22.93
CA PRO A 593 -7.23 -2.06 -24.08
C PRO A 593 -6.34 -0.82 -23.87
N TRP A 594 -5.99 -0.51 -22.63
CA TRP A 594 -5.21 0.68 -22.24
C TRP A 594 -3.76 0.35 -21.88
N GLY A 595 -3.45 -0.95 -21.73
CA GLY A 595 -2.11 -1.44 -21.46
C GLY A 595 -1.55 -2.23 -22.65
N PRO A 596 -0.24 -2.54 -22.64
CA PRO A 596 0.40 -3.23 -23.74
C PRO A 596 0.19 -4.75 -23.72
N TRP A 597 -0.58 -5.32 -22.80
CA TRP A 597 -0.59 -6.75 -22.52
C TRP A 597 -1.95 -7.43 -22.65
N TRP A 598 -1.86 -8.75 -22.84
CA TRP A 598 -2.92 -9.71 -22.62
C TRP A 598 -2.58 -10.54 -21.39
N ARG A 599 -3.47 -10.60 -20.43
CA ARG A 599 -3.29 -11.36 -19.19
C ARG A 599 -3.78 -12.79 -19.38
N VAL A 600 -2.84 -13.73 -19.43
CA VAL A 600 -3.14 -15.16 -19.60
C VAL A 600 -3.63 -15.76 -18.30
N SER A 601 -4.82 -16.34 -18.32
CA SER A 601 -5.41 -17.08 -17.19
C SER A 601 -5.19 -18.58 -17.29
N GLN A 602 -5.10 -19.12 -18.52
CA GLN A 602 -4.96 -20.55 -18.76
C GLN A 602 -4.19 -20.82 -20.05
N VAL A 603 -3.38 -21.87 -20.05
CA VAL A 603 -2.79 -22.49 -21.23
C VAL A 603 -3.53 -23.78 -21.49
N LEU A 604 -4.17 -23.90 -22.69
CA LEU A 604 -4.98 -25.05 -23.05
C LEU A 604 -4.13 -26.13 -23.76
N ARG A 605 -3.10 -25.70 -24.51
CA ARG A 605 -2.21 -26.60 -25.28
C ARG A 605 -0.86 -25.93 -25.55
#